data_41772fc8ec5891bf0a73404bf8ed3feb
#
_entry.id   41772fc8ec5891bf0a73404bf8ed3feb
#
_cell.length_a   1.000
_cell.length_b   1.000
_cell.length_c   1.000
_cell.angle_alpha   90.00
_cell.angle_beta   90.00
_cell.angle_gamma   90.00
#
_symmetry.space_group_name_H-M   'P 1'
#
loop_
_entity.id
_entity.type
_entity.pdbx_description
1 polymer ?
#
loop_
_entity_poly.entity_id
_entity_poly.type
_entity_poly.pdbx_seq_one_letter_code
_entity_poly.pdbx_strand_id
1 'polypeptide(L)'
;MKKQTPHKPLPKSVKWLWGIVFAPFALLLLLLLLTAAGLFGRLPSFEELENPKSNLATEILSSDGKVLGTFFVQNRSYVQYDELFPLDSAQLLRLDGYDVPPIIAALISTEDVRYRGHSGIDLMSLVRVGVKTVLMQNTSQGGGSTITQQLAKNLFPRDINENRGKIARTTKLVVSKLKEWITALKLEYNYTKEEIAAMYLNTVEFGSNAYGIKSAAHTFFNKEPHELNIQEAALLAGLVKGPTMYSPRRNPENALARRNLVLDRMASAGAITRHQRDSIAALPILLN
;
A
#
# COMPACT_ATOMS: atom_id res chain seq x y z
N MET A 1 -26.86 -16.12 53.68
CA MET A 1 -26.50 -14.88 53.00
C MET A 1 -24.97 -14.70 53.11
N LYS A 2 -24.24 -14.86 51.98
CA LYS A 2 -22.79 -14.58 51.95
C LYS A 2 -22.61 -13.05 51.90
N LYS A 3 -21.99 -12.47 52.93
CA LYS A 3 -21.56 -11.06 52.97
C LYS A 3 -20.55 -10.83 51.84
N GLN A 4 -20.91 -10.01 50.83
CA GLN A 4 -19.96 -9.52 49.83
C GLN A 4 -18.97 -8.63 50.57
N THR A 5 -17.68 -9.02 50.54
CA THR A 5 -16.60 -8.19 51.06
C THR A 5 -16.46 -6.95 50.15
N PRO A 6 -16.45 -5.74 50.68
CA PRO A 6 -16.32 -4.53 49.88
C PRO A 6 -14.95 -4.56 49.18
N HIS A 7 -14.96 -4.39 47.84
CA HIS A 7 -13.74 -4.24 47.05
C HIS A 7 -12.92 -3.05 47.57
N LYS A 8 -11.72 -3.32 48.08
CA LYS A 8 -10.80 -2.25 48.49
C LYS A 8 -10.45 -1.40 47.28
N PRO A 9 -10.55 -0.07 47.34
CA PRO A 9 -10.18 0.81 46.23
C PRO A 9 -8.69 0.64 45.92
N LEU A 10 -8.38 0.63 44.62
CA LEU A 10 -6.99 0.51 44.12
C LEU A 10 -6.12 1.61 44.74
N PRO A 11 -4.89 1.30 45.17
CA PRO A 11 -3.95 2.28 45.74
C PRO A 11 -3.65 3.39 44.75
N LYS A 12 -3.38 4.60 45.23
CA LYS A 12 -3.13 5.78 44.37
C LYS A 12 -2.02 5.56 43.36
N SER A 13 -0.95 4.85 43.72
CA SER A 13 0.16 4.47 42.82
C SER A 13 -0.30 3.64 41.62
N VAL A 14 -1.22 2.71 41.83
CA VAL A 14 -1.77 1.88 40.74
C VAL A 14 -2.66 2.72 39.80
N LYS A 15 -3.45 3.66 40.34
CA LYS A 15 -4.24 4.59 39.53
C LYS A 15 -3.35 5.49 38.67
N TRP A 16 -2.26 5.99 39.23
CA TRP A 16 -1.27 6.78 38.48
C TRP A 16 -0.60 5.97 37.39
N LEU A 17 -0.22 4.72 37.66
CA LEU A 17 0.35 3.82 36.67
C LEU A 17 -0.60 3.63 35.49
N TRP A 18 -1.87 3.33 35.77
CA TRP A 18 -2.90 3.22 34.73
C TRP A 18 -3.11 4.53 33.96
N GLY A 19 -3.08 5.68 34.65
CA GLY A 19 -3.12 6.98 33.99
C GLY A 19 -2.00 7.17 32.99
N ILE A 20 -0.76 6.86 33.36
CA ILE A 20 0.41 6.96 32.45
C ILE A 20 0.28 5.99 31.27
N VAL A 21 -0.23 4.78 31.49
CA VAL A 21 -0.42 3.79 30.42
C VAL A 21 -1.52 4.21 29.45
N PHE A 22 -2.66 4.73 29.95
CA PHE A 22 -3.79 5.07 29.08
C PHE A 22 -3.72 6.48 28.48
N ALA A 23 -2.97 7.42 29.06
CA ALA A 23 -2.87 8.79 28.57
C ALA A 23 -2.46 8.89 27.08
N PRO A 24 -1.45 8.15 26.58
CA PRO A 24 -1.10 8.22 25.16
C PRO A 24 -2.22 7.69 24.24
N PHE A 25 -2.98 6.68 24.67
CA PHE A 25 -4.11 6.17 23.90
C PHE A 25 -5.28 7.15 23.87
N ALA A 26 -5.58 7.78 25.01
CA ALA A 26 -6.60 8.82 25.11
C ALA A 26 -6.23 10.05 24.28
N LEU A 27 -4.95 10.44 24.29
CA LEU A 27 -4.44 11.53 23.47
C LEU A 27 -4.56 11.20 21.97
N LEU A 28 -4.18 10.00 21.58
CA LEU A 28 -4.30 9.55 20.18
C LEU A 28 -5.76 9.57 19.73
N LEU A 29 -6.67 9.03 20.55
CA LEU A 29 -8.11 9.04 20.26
C LEU A 29 -8.64 10.47 20.14
N LEU A 30 -8.26 11.37 21.05
CA LEU A 30 -8.63 12.77 20.99
C LEU A 30 -8.14 13.42 19.69
N LEU A 31 -6.87 13.20 19.32
CA LEU A 31 -6.31 13.72 18.07
C LEU A 31 -7.03 13.18 16.83
N LEU A 32 -7.42 11.90 16.83
CA LEU A 32 -8.22 11.31 15.75
C LEU A 32 -9.60 11.96 15.67
N LEU A 33 -10.28 12.17 16.79
CA LEU A 33 -11.59 12.82 16.84
C LEU A 33 -11.52 14.28 16.35
N LEU A 34 -10.50 15.04 16.78
CA LEU A 34 -10.27 16.41 16.33
C LEU A 34 -9.95 16.47 14.83
N THR A 35 -9.19 15.49 14.33
CA THR A 35 -8.90 15.38 12.89
C THR A 35 -10.18 15.03 12.10
N ALA A 36 -11.00 14.11 12.59
CA ALA A 36 -12.26 13.72 11.97
C ALA A 36 -13.26 14.89 11.95
N ALA A 37 -13.26 15.73 12.98
CA ALA A 37 -14.04 16.97 13.05
C ALA A 37 -13.53 18.10 12.15
N GLY A 38 -12.39 17.89 11.45
CA GLY A 38 -11.83 18.86 10.49
C GLY A 38 -10.98 19.95 11.12
N LEU A 39 -10.64 19.90 12.42
CA LEU A 39 -9.85 20.93 13.10
C LEU A 39 -8.47 21.14 12.47
N PHE A 40 -7.88 20.09 11.91
CA PHE A 40 -6.58 20.13 11.21
C PHE A 40 -6.72 20.27 9.69
N GLY A 41 -7.88 20.73 9.20
CA GLY A 41 -8.21 20.92 7.81
C GLY A 41 -9.06 19.79 7.22
N ARG A 42 -9.69 20.08 6.09
CA ARG A 42 -10.68 19.22 5.44
C ARG A 42 -10.14 17.83 5.15
N LEU A 43 -10.96 16.83 5.42
CA LEU A 43 -10.80 15.46 4.94
C LEU A 43 -11.48 15.30 3.58
N PRO A 44 -11.03 14.36 2.74
CA PRO A 44 -11.72 14.07 1.48
C PRO A 44 -13.19 13.70 1.70
N SER A 45 -14.06 14.23 0.84
CA SER A 45 -15.46 13.80 0.77
C SER A 45 -15.57 12.42 0.12
N PHE A 46 -16.71 11.76 0.27
CA PHE A 46 -16.96 10.47 -0.42
C PHE A 46 -16.92 10.65 -1.95
N GLU A 47 -17.50 11.74 -2.47
CA GLU A 47 -17.48 12.07 -3.90
C GLU A 47 -16.06 12.26 -4.44
N GLU A 48 -15.15 12.85 -3.64
CA GLU A 48 -13.72 12.98 -4.00
C GLU A 48 -12.97 11.64 -3.94
N LEU A 49 -13.46 10.67 -3.14
CA LEU A 49 -12.91 9.31 -3.08
C LEU A 49 -13.41 8.47 -4.25
N GLU A 50 -14.68 8.61 -4.67
CA GLU A 50 -15.26 7.91 -5.81
C GLU A 50 -14.71 8.41 -7.14
N ASN A 51 -14.49 9.72 -7.26
CA ASN A 51 -13.99 10.37 -8.46
C ASN A 51 -12.71 11.17 -8.16
N PRO A 52 -11.60 10.51 -7.84
CA PRO A 52 -10.35 11.20 -7.62
C PRO A 52 -9.95 11.91 -8.91
N LYS A 53 -9.64 13.22 -8.81
CA LYS A 53 -9.14 14.00 -9.94
C LYS A 53 -7.82 13.41 -10.42
N SER A 54 -7.87 12.53 -11.40
CA SER A 54 -6.71 11.91 -12.03
C SER A 54 -6.55 12.44 -13.45
N ASN A 55 -5.33 12.80 -13.82
CA ASN A 55 -4.99 13.15 -15.19
C ASN A 55 -4.86 11.85 -16.00
N LEU A 56 -5.98 11.38 -16.56
CA LEU A 56 -5.99 10.24 -17.45
C LEU A 56 -5.29 10.60 -18.77
N ALA A 57 -4.65 9.62 -19.39
CA ALA A 57 -4.16 9.73 -20.75
C ALA A 57 -5.34 9.80 -21.72
N THR A 58 -5.25 10.67 -22.72
CA THR A 58 -6.19 10.70 -23.84
C THR A 58 -5.67 9.74 -24.91
N GLU A 59 -6.41 8.69 -25.21
CA GLU A 59 -6.05 7.74 -26.25
C GLU A 59 -6.63 8.17 -27.61
N ILE A 60 -5.81 8.09 -28.66
CA ILE A 60 -6.25 8.23 -30.04
C ILE A 60 -6.42 6.83 -30.60
N LEU A 61 -7.65 6.49 -30.94
CA LEU A 61 -7.98 5.18 -31.50
C LEU A 61 -8.13 5.26 -33.01
N SER A 62 -7.74 4.20 -33.70
CA SER A 62 -8.09 3.96 -35.09
C SER A 62 -9.56 3.53 -35.24
N SER A 63 -10.08 3.49 -36.44
CA SER A 63 -11.48 3.07 -36.72
C SER A 63 -11.77 1.63 -36.30
N ASP A 64 -10.74 0.79 -36.17
CA ASP A 64 -10.82 -0.61 -35.70
C ASP A 64 -10.51 -0.74 -34.19
N GLY A 65 -10.47 0.39 -33.45
CA GLY A 65 -10.32 0.42 -31.99
C GLY A 65 -8.88 0.26 -31.48
N LYS A 66 -7.88 0.24 -32.37
CA LYS A 66 -6.47 0.16 -31.94
C LYS A 66 -5.93 1.50 -31.52
N VAL A 67 -5.14 1.53 -30.45
CA VAL A 67 -4.48 2.74 -29.96
C VAL A 67 -3.40 3.17 -30.96
N LEU A 68 -3.60 4.32 -31.61
CA LEU A 68 -2.63 4.95 -32.51
C LEU A 68 -1.62 5.81 -31.77
N GLY A 69 -1.99 6.34 -30.62
CA GLY A 69 -1.13 7.17 -29.80
C GLY A 69 -1.86 7.64 -28.53
N THR A 70 -1.10 8.16 -27.58
CA THR A 70 -1.62 8.69 -26.32
C THR A 70 -1.08 10.08 -26.06
N PHE A 71 -1.96 11.01 -25.65
CA PHE A 71 -1.56 12.32 -25.11
C PHE A 71 -1.74 12.31 -23.61
N PHE A 72 -0.69 12.60 -22.84
CA PHE A 72 -0.74 12.60 -21.41
C PHE A 72 0.24 13.57 -20.78
N VAL A 73 -0.15 14.13 -19.62
CA VAL A 73 0.76 14.74 -18.64
C VAL A 73 1.37 13.63 -17.77
N GLN A 74 0.53 12.64 -17.44
CA GLN A 74 0.91 11.38 -16.78
C GLN A 74 0.35 10.23 -17.61
N ASN A 75 1.19 9.26 -18.00
CA ASN A 75 0.73 8.06 -18.69
C ASN A 75 -0.06 7.18 -17.71
N ARG A 76 -1.38 7.35 -17.71
CA ARG A 76 -2.30 6.70 -16.78
C ARG A 76 -3.49 6.11 -17.52
N SER A 77 -3.66 4.81 -17.41
CA SER A 77 -4.82 4.06 -17.92
C SER A 77 -5.44 3.30 -16.75
N TYR A 78 -6.75 3.21 -16.71
CA TYR A 78 -7.49 2.52 -15.66
C TYR A 78 -7.69 1.05 -16.01
N VAL A 79 -7.69 0.17 -15.00
CA VAL A 79 -8.02 -1.26 -15.11
C VAL A 79 -8.92 -1.64 -13.94
N GLN A 80 -9.95 -2.46 -14.19
CA GLN A 80 -10.79 -3.04 -13.15
C GLN A 80 -10.10 -4.25 -12.51
N TYR A 81 -10.57 -4.69 -11.33
CA TYR A 81 -9.93 -5.80 -10.62
C TYR A 81 -10.01 -7.13 -11.39
N ASP A 82 -11.14 -7.40 -12.03
CA ASP A 82 -11.36 -8.59 -12.85
C ASP A 82 -10.50 -8.62 -14.12
N GLU A 83 -10.16 -7.47 -14.67
CA GLU A 83 -9.24 -7.35 -15.82
C GLU A 83 -7.77 -7.70 -15.47
N LEU A 84 -7.47 -7.88 -14.19
CA LEU A 84 -6.14 -8.34 -13.73
C LEU A 84 -6.01 -9.87 -13.81
N PHE A 85 -7.13 -10.60 -13.94
CA PHE A 85 -7.12 -12.06 -13.92
C PHE A 85 -6.61 -12.62 -15.25
N PRO A 86 -5.63 -13.54 -15.21
CA PRO A 86 -5.14 -14.19 -16.42
C PRO A 86 -6.24 -15.03 -17.06
N LEU A 87 -6.20 -15.13 -18.39
CA LEU A 87 -7.13 -15.96 -19.16
C LEU A 87 -6.98 -17.45 -18.82
N ASP A 88 -5.76 -17.87 -18.46
CA ASP A 88 -5.48 -19.22 -17.98
C ASP A 88 -5.46 -19.23 -16.45
N SER A 89 -6.43 -19.90 -15.85
CA SER A 89 -6.56 -20.05 -14.41
C SER A 89 -5.37 -20.77 -13.76
N ALA A 90 -4.56 -21.52 -14.51
CA ALA A 90 -3.34 -22.15 -14.04
C ALA A 90 -2.25 -21.13 -13.64
N GLN A 91 -2.36 -19.89 -14.07
CA GLN A 91 -1.47 -18.80 -13.70
C GLN A 91 -1.89 -18.10 -12.40
N LEU A 92 -3.06 -18.41 -11.87
CA LEU A 92 -3.49 -17.88 -10.57
C LEU A 92 -2.64 -18.44 -9.44
N LEU A 93 -2.41 -17.60 -8.43
CA LEU A 93 -1.68 -17.97 -7.24
C LEU A 93 -2.62 -18.08 -6.04
N ARG A 94 -2.36 -19.03 -5.16
CA ARG A 94 -3.14 -19.21 -3.93
C ARG A 94 -2.56 -18.35 -2.82
N LEU A 95 -3.33 -17.38 -2.30
CA LEU A 95 -2.90 -16.53 -1.18
C LEU A 95 -4.07 -16.34 -0.21
N ASP A 96 -3.85 -16.59 1.08
CA ASP A 96 -4.87 -16.48 2.15
C ASP A 96 -6.18 -17.21 1.85
N GLY A 97 -6.10 -18.34 1.12
CA GLY A 97 -7.28 -19.13 0.73
C GLY A 97 -7.99 -18.65 -0.54
N TYR A 98 -7.50 -17.62 -1.21
CA TYR A 98 -8.06 -17.06 -2.44
C TYR A 98 -7.15 -17.27 -3.63
N ASP A 99 -7.75 -17.45 -4.80
CA ASP A 99 -7.02 -17.45 -6.07
C ASP A 99 -6.90 -16.01 -6.55
N VAL A 100 -5.68 -15.54 -6.73
CA VAL A 100 -5.37 -14.14 -7.04
C VAL A 100 -4.37 -14.04 -8.20
N PRO A 101 -4.46 -12.96 -9.01
CA PRO A 101 -3.47 -12.69 -10.05
C PRO A 101 -2.06 -12.53 -9.48
N PRO A 102 -0.99 -12.84 -10.26
CA PRO A 102 0.40 -12.70 -9.83
C PRO A 102 0.73 -11.31 -9.26
N ILE A 103 0.22 -10.24 -9.86
CA ILE A 103 0.48 -8.87 -9.40
C ILE A 103 -0.15 -8.58 -8.02
N ILE A 104 -1.34 -9.09 -7.76
CA ILE A 104 -2.01 -8.96 -6.47
C ILE A 104 -1.26 -9.77 -5.40
N ALA A 105 -0.85 -11.01 -5.73
CA ALA A 105 -0.05 -11.83 -4.83
C ALA A 105 1.27 -11.14 -4.48
N ALA A 106 1.99 -10.59 -5.45
CA ALA A 106 3.25 -9.88 -5.26
C ALA A 106 3.07 -8.62 -4.40
N LEU A 107 2.03 -7.83 -4.65
CA LEU A 107 1.69 -6.61 -3.90
C LEU A 107 1.38 -6.93 -2.44
N ILE A 108 0.41 -7.82 -2.17
CA ILE A 108 -0.04 -8.17 -0.82
C ILE A 108 1.12 -8.79 -0.02
N SER A 109 1.85 -9.75 -0.60
CA SER A 109 2.96 -10.41 0.07
C SER A 109 4.10 -9.46 0.46
N THR A 110 4.25 -8.34 -0.27
CA THR A 110 5.35 -7.39 -0.09
C THR A 110 4.98 -6.22 0.81
N GLU A 111 3.85 -5.60 0.56
CA GLU A 111 3.45 -4.35 1.21
C GLU A 111 2.54 -4.58 2.43
N ASP A 112 1.68 -5.61 2.39
CA ASP A 112 0.65 -5.78 3.40
C ASP A 112 0.19 -7.25 3.53
N VAL A 113 1.05 -8.10 4.09
CA VAL A 113 0.81 -9.55 4.17
C VAL A 113 -0.48 -9.94 4.91
N ARG A 114 -1.05 -9.05 5.71
CA ARG A 114 -2.33 -9.26 6.42
C ARG A 114 -3.47 -8.41 5.87
N TYR A 115 -3.39 -8.05 4.59
CA TYR A 115 -4.31 -7.14 3.92
C TYR A 115 -5.79 -7.47 4.16
N ARG A 116 -6.15 -8.75 4.13
CA ARG A 116 -7.53 -9.21 4.35
C ARG A 116 -7.92 -9.28 5.83
N GLY A 117 -6.94 -9.17 6.75
CA GLY A 117 -7.16 -9.33 8.20
C GLY A 117 -7.39 -8.03 8.98
N HIS A 118 -7.46 -6.88 8.32
CA HIS A 118 -7.67 -5.59 8.97
C HIS A 118 -8.54 -4.66 8.11
N SER A 119 -9.10 -3.62 8.72
CA SER A 119 -9.93 -2.60 8.05
C SER A 119 -9.14 -1.29 7.88
N GLY A 120 -8.11 -1.30 7.03
CA GLY A 120 -7.30 -0.13 6.67
C GLY A 120 -6.16 0.21 7.62
N ILE A 121 -6.21 -0.21 8.89
CA ILE A 121 -5.14 -0.03 9.86
C ILE A 121 -4.75 -1.38 10.45
N ASP A 122 -3.50 -1.77 10.28
CA ASP A 122 -2.96 -2.99 10.86
C ASP A 122 -2.28 -2.70 12.21
N LEU A 123 -3.05 -2.80 13.31
CA LEU A 123 -2.57 -2.56 14.67
C LEU A 123 -1.41 -3.47 15.07
N MET A 124 -1.42 -4.74 14.64
CA MET A 124 -0.34 -5.68 14.93
C MET A 124 0.96 -5.31 14.22
N SER A 125 0.88 -4.82 12.99
CA SER A 125 2.04 -4.27 12.28
C SER A 125 2.57 -3.01 12.96
N LEU A 126 1.69 -2.11 13.43
CA LEU A 126 2.10 -0.93 14.18
C LEU A 126 2.83 -1.29 15.48
N VAL A 127 2.30 -2.22 16.26
CA VAL A 127 2.96 -2.73 17.48
C VAL A 127 4.30 -3.35 17.13
N ARG A 128 4.35 -4.22 16.13
CA ARG A 128 5.60 -4.87 15.68
C ARG A 128 6.67 -3.85 15.27
N VAL A 129 6.30 -2.83 14.50
CA VAL A 129 7.23 -1.76 14.07
C VAL A 129 7.65 -0.91 15.28
N GLY A 130 6.73 -0.56 16.17
CA GLY A 130 7.03 0.19 17.39
C GLY A 130 8.03 -0.54 18.28
N VAL A 131 7.79 -1.82 18.56
CA VAL A 131 8.70 -2.66 19.35
C VAL A 131 10.08 -2.78 18.69
N LYS A 132 10.14 -3.05 17.37
CA LYS A 132 11.42 -3.15 16.65
C LYS A 132 12.19 -1.83 16.63
N THR A 133 11.50 -0.71 16.42
CA THR A 133 12.15 0.61 16.39
C THR A 133 12.72 0.97 17.76
N VAL A 134 11.98 0.71 18.83
CA VAL A 134 12.40 1.04 20.20
C VAL A 134 13.49 0.10 20.72
N LEU A 135 13.35 -1.23 20.47
CA LEU A 135 14.29 -2.22 21.02
C LEU A 135 15.52 -2.45 20.15
N MET A 136 15.39 -2.38 18.84
CA MET A 136 16.47 -2.76 17.91
C MET A 136 17.11 -1.56 17.21
N GLN A 137 16.64 -0.34 17.41
CA GLN A 137 17.10 0.90 16.75
C GLN A 137 17.19 0.77 15.20
N ASN A 138 16.49 -0.20 14.64
CA ASN A 138 16.55 -0.54 13.23
C ASN A 138 15.32 0.01 12.49
N THR A 139 15.49 1.17 11.86
CA THR A 139 14.42 1.87 11.13
C THR A 139 14.23 1.35 9.69
N SER A 140 15.10 0.44 9.23
CA SER A 140 15.17 0.06 7.81
C SER A 140 14.28 -1.11 7.39
N GLN A 141 13.67 -1.84 8.33
CA GLN A 141 12.91 -3.06 8.02
C GLN A 141 11.39 -2.87 8.13
N GLY A 142 10.79 -2.54 7.00
CA GLY A 142 9.37 -2.75 6.73
C GLY A 142 8.46 -1.61 7.17
N GLY A 143 7.66 -1.11 6.24
CA GLY A 143 6.62 -0.13 6.49
C GLY A 143 5.52 -0.70 7.38
N GLY A 144 5.09 0.06 8.37
CA GLY A 144 3.89 -0.23 9.16
C GLY A 144 2.61 0.35 8.52
N SER A 145 2.69 0.81 7.26
CA SER A 145 1.54 1.36 6.53
C SER A 145 0.93 0.28 5.65
N THR A 146 -0.39 0.18 5.69
CA THR A 146 -1.19 -0.74 4.86
C THR A 146 -1.30 -0.23 3.42
N ILE A 147 -1.73 -1.10 2.49
CA ILE A 147 -2.04 -0.73 1.10
C ILE A 147 -3.08 0.40 1.09
N THR A 148 -4.13 0.31 1.91
CA THR A 148 -5.19 1.31 1.98
C THR A 148 -4.68 2.67 2.47
N GLN A 149 -3.74 2.70 3.45
CA GLN A 149 -3.10 3.95 3.87
C GLN A 149 -2.18 4.54 2.80
N GLN A 150 -1.50 3.69 2.03
CA GLN A 150 -0.68 4.13 0.91
C GLN A 150 -1.56 4.68 -0.21
N LEU A 151 -2.70 4.06 -0.50
CA LEU A 151 -3.71 4.59 -1.44
C LEU A 151 -4.20 5.97 -0.98
N ALA A 152 -4.62 6.10 0.28
CA ALA A 152 -5.05 7.37 0.86
C ALA A 152 -4.00 8.48 0.69
N LYS A 153 -2.73 8.16 0.92
CA LYS A 153 -1.61 9.10 0.71
C LYS A 153 -1.42 9.49 -0.76
N ASN A 154 -1.62 8.55 -1.69
CA ASN A 154 -1.43 8.79 -3.12
C ASN A 154 -2.58 9.63 -3.72
N LEU A 155 -3.81 9.37 -3.27
CA LEU A 155 -4.99 10.15 -3.68
C LEU A 155 -4.97 11.58 -3.10
N PHE A 156 -4.45 11.73 -1.87
CA PHE A 156 -4.39 13.01 -1.15
C PHE A 156 -2.96 13.28 -0.66
N PRO A 157 -2.07 13.73 -1.57
CA PRO A 157 -0.66 13.94 -1.25
C PRO A 157 -0.49 14.94 -0.09
N ARG A 158 0.56 14.70 0.70
CA ARG A 158 0.94 15.59 1.79
C ARG A 158 1.46 16.91 1.25
N ASP A 159 0.83 18.01 1.62
CA ASP A 159 1.41 19.35 1.40
C ASP A 159 2.49 19.63 2.45
N ILE A 160 3.73 19.22 2.20
CA ILE A 160 4.87 19.44 3.08
C ILE A 160 5.68 20.60 2.52
N ASN A 161 5.43 21.82 3.01
CA ASN A 161 6.30 22.96 2.73
C ASN A 161 7.65 22.80 3.43
N GLU A 162 8.73 22.71 2.65
CA GLU A 162 10.10 22.45 3.13
C GLU A 162 10.69 23.58 3.98
N ASN A 163 10.19 24.81 3.83
CA ASN A 163 10.73 26.02 4.46
C ASN A 163 10.29 26.25 5.92
N ARG A 164 9.68 25.26 6.59
CA ARG A 164 9.24 25.37 7.99
C ARG A 164 10.21 24.64 8.92
N GLY A 165 10.42 25.20 10.13
CA GLY A 165 11.30 24.59 11.16
C GLY A 165 10.91 23.14 11.52
N LYS A 166 11.85 22.38 12.08
CA LYS A 166 11.72 20.94 12.38
C LYS A 166 10.42 20.57 13.12
N ILE A 167 10.02 21.37 14.14
CA ILE A 167 8.82 21.11 14.95
C ILE A 167 7.56 21.19 14.08
N ALA A 168 7.40 22.26 13.30
CA ALA A 168 6.25 22.44 12.40
C ALA A 168 6.15 21.32 11.36
N ARG A 169 7.30 20.87 10.83
CA ARG A 169 7.37 19.74 9.90
C ARG A 169 6.91 18.43 10.55
N THR A 170 7.38 18.14 11.78
CA THR A 170 6.99 16.94 12.51
C THR A 170 5.49 16.93 12.84
N THR A 171 4.95 18.07 13.33
CA THR A 171 3.51 18.20 13.63
C THR A 171 2.69 17.96 12.35
N LYS A 172 3.09 18.55 11.22
CA LYS A 172 2.41 18.36 9.94
C LYS A 172 2.44 16.90 9.46
N LEU A 173 3.57 16.19 9.66
CA LEU A 173 3.67 14.77 9.35
C LEU A 173 2.71 13.92 10.21
N VAL A 174 2.61 14.20 11.51
CA VAL A 174 1.68 13.51 12.43
C VAL A 174 0.24 13.74 11.98
N VAL A 175 -0.15 15.00 11.75
CA VAL A 175 -1.50 15.34 11.28
C VAL A 175 -1.80 14.66 9.94
N SER A 176 -0.87 14.68 8.99
CA SER A 176 -1.04 13.99 7.71
C SER A 176 -1.24 12.50 7.90
N LYS A 177 -0.51 11.88 8.84
CA LYS A 177 -0.66 10.45 9.13
C LYS A 177 -2.03 10.13 9.76
N LEU A 178 -2.54 10.99 10.64
CA LEU A 178 -3.90 10.84 11.20
C LEU A 178 -4.97 10.96 10.10
N LYS A 179 -4.81 11.91 9.17
CA LYS A 179 -5.70 12.03 8.00
C LYS A 179 -5.66 10.79 7.12
N GLU A 180 -4.47 10.24 6.83
CA GLU A 180 -4.33 8.99 6.08
C GLU A 180 -5.08 7.84 6.77
N TRP A 181 -5.01 7.72 8.09
CA TRP A 181 -5.71 6.67 8.84
C TRP A 181 -7.23 6.81 8.72
N ILE A 182 -7.76 8.03 8.90
CA ILE A 182 -9.20 8.28 8.77
C ILE A 182 -9.67 8.04 7.34
N THR A 183 -8.90 8.48 6.34
CA THR A 183 -9.21 8.24 4.93
C THR A 183 -9.15 6.75 4.60
N ALA A 184 -8.17 6.01 5.15
CA ALA A 184 -8.10 4.56 4.97
C ALA A 184 -9.32 3.83 5.56
N LEU A 185 -9.79 4.24 6.75
CA LEU A 185 -11.03 3.70 7.33
C LEU A 185 -12.26 4.01 6.46
N LYS A 186 -12.35 5.22 5.88
CA LYS A 186 -13.43 5.58 4.95
C LYS A 186 -13.39 4.73 3.68
N LEU A 187 -12.20 4.51 3.11
CA LEU A 187 -12.04 3.64 1.94
C LEU A 187 -12.52 2.22 2.24
N GLU A 188 -12.07 1.63 3.34
CA GLU A 188 -12.46 0.27 3.74
C GLU A 188 -13.94 0.12 4.11
N TYR A 189 -14.59 1.20 4.49
CA TYR A 189 -16.03 1.20 4.74
C TYR A 189 -16.86 1.19 3.44
N ASN A 190 -16.34 1.82 2.36
CA ASN A 190 -17.11 2.02 1.12
C ASN A 190 -16.69 1.08 -0.01
N TYR A 191 -15.49 0.51 0.04
CA TYR A 191 -14.93 -0.32 -1.03
C TYR A 191 -14.50 -1.68 -0.51
N THR A 192 -14.62 -2.68 -1.35
CA THR A 192 -14.08 -4.02 -1.10
C THR A 192 -12.55 -4.02 -1.13
N LYS A 193 -11.94 -5.06 -0.59
CA LYS A 193 -10.48 -5.26 -0.67
C LYS A 193 -9.99 -5.32 -2.11
N GLU A 194 -10.75 -5.93 -2.97
CA GLU A 194 -10.51 -6.08 -4.40
C GLU A 194 -10.48 -4.70 -5.09
N GLU A 195 -11.50 -3.89 -4.86
CA GLU A 195 -11.58 -2.52 -5.40
C GLU A 195 -10.44 -1.64 -4.89
N ILE A 196 -10.11 -1.69 -3.59
CA ILE A 196 -9.00 -0.95 -3.00
C ILE A 196 -7.66 -1.35 -3.62
N ALA A 197 -7.43 -2.65 -3.87
CA ALA A 197 -6.22 -3.14 -4.50
C ALA A 197 -6.12 -2.66 -5.96
N ALA A 198 -7.22 -2.70 -6.72
CA ALA A 198 -7.28 -2.16 -8.08
C ALA A 198 -7.05 -0.64 -8.10
N MET A 199 -7.71 0.12 -7.22
CA MET A 199 -7.50 1.57 -7.08
C MET A 199 -6.04 1.90 -6.76
N TYR A 200 -5.40 1.11 -5.88
CA TYR A 200 -3.99 1.28 -5.55
C TYR A 200 -3.10 1.06 -6.77
N LEU A 201 -3.27 -0.06 -7.47
CA LEU A 201 -2.52 -0.40 -8.68
C LEU A 201 -2.73 0.62 -9.80
N ASN A 202 -3.90 1.25 -9.90
CA ASN A 202 -4.19 2.31 -10.86
C ASN A 202 -3.57 3.66 -10.47
N THR A 203 -3.21 3.85 -9.19
CA THR A 203 -2.79 5.17 -8.68
C THR A 203 -1.28 5.29 -8.53
N VAL A 204 -0.58 4.19 -8.23
CA VAL A 204 0.85 4.24 -7.92
C VAL A 204 1.72 4.50 -9.15
N GLU A 205 2.86 5.16 -8.91
CA GLU A 205 3.90 5.37 -9.92
C GLU A 205 4.84 4.16 -9.95
N PHE A 206 5.10 3.64 -11.15
CA PHE A 206 6.04 2.54 -11.41
C PHE A 206 7.36 3.01 -12.02
N GLY A 207 7.52 4.31 -12.24
CA GLY A 207 8.68 4.89 -12.91
C GLY A 207 8.53 4.97 -14.43
N SER A 208 9.50 5.58 -15.10
CA SER A 208 9.46 5.82 -16.56
C SER A 208 8.17 6.55 -17.01
N ASN A 209 7.64 7.43 -16.16
CA ASN A 209 6.35 8.12 -16.34
C ASN A 209 5.12 7.19 -16.44
N ALA A 210 5.25 5.94 -15.99
CA ALA A 210 4.13 5.00 -15.96
C ALA A 210 3.38 5.12 -14.63
N TYR A 211 2.17 5.60 -14.68
CA TYR A 211 1.24 5.70 -13.56
C TYR A 211 0.12 4.67 -13.74
N GLY A 212 0.01 3.76 -12.79
CA GLY A 212 -0.91 2.63 -12.83
C GLY A 212 -0.33 1.40 -13.53
N ILE A 213 -0.92 0.25 -13.19
CA ILE A 213 -0.41 -1.08 -13.57
C ILE A 213 -0.49 -1.31 -15.09
N LYS A 214 -1.53 -0.82 -15.77
CA LYS A 214 -1.68 -0.97 -17.21
C LYS A 214 -0.57 -0.25 -17.95
N SER A 215 -0.34 1.04 -17.62
CA SER A 215 0.76 1.80 -18.20
C SER A 215 2.12 1.19 -17.89
N ALA A 216 2.31 0.61 -16.68
CA ALA A 216 3.55 -0.05 -16.30
C ALA A 216 3.78 -1.35 -17.10
N ALA A 217 2.76 -2.20 -17.22
CA ALA A 217 2.83 -3.44 -17.98
C ALA A 217 3.20 -3.19 -19.46
N HIS A 218 2.57 -2.17 -20.06
CA HIS A 218 2.94 -1.75 -21.43
C HIS A 218 4.35 -1.16 -21.50
N THR A 219 4.73 -0.27 -20.58
CA THR A 219 6.02 0.43 -20.61
C THR A 219 7.21 -0.50 -20.44
N PHE A 220 7.08 -1.53 -19.61
CA PHE A 220 8.21 -2.41 -19.29
C PHE A 220 8.19 -3.71 -20.08
N PHE A 221 7.00 -4.22 -20.46
CA PHE A 221 6.85 -5.57 -21.04
C PHE A 221 6.04 -5.60 -22.32
N ASN A 222 5.41 -4.50 -22.73
CA ASN A 222 4.48 -4.43 -23.86
C ASN A 222 3.36 -5.48 -23.75
N LYS A 223 2.78 -5.60 -22.54
CA LYS A 223 1.75 -6.57 -22.19
C LYS A 223 0.56 -5.91 -21.52
N GLU A 224 -0.60 -6.57 -21.59
CA GLU A 224 -1.72 -6.25 -20.73
C GLU A 224 -1.46 -6.75 -19.28
N PRO A 225 -2.09 -6.14 -18.26
CA PRO A 225 -1.88 -6.53 -16.85
C PRO A 225 -2.15 -8.01 -16.54
N HIS A 226 -3.14 -8.61 -17.20
CA HIS A 226 -3.50 -10.02 -17.03
C HIS A 226 -2.49 -11.00 -17.64
N GLU A 227 -1.59 -10.53 -18.51
CA GLU A 227 -0.54 -11.34 -19.14
C GLU A 227 0.78 -11.35 -18.33
N LEU A 228 0.83 -10.60 -17.23
CA LEU A 228 2.02 -10.53 -16.39
C LEU A 228 2.29 -11.87 -15.69
N ASN A 229 3.45 -12.44 -15.95
CA ASN A 229 3.92 -13.62 -15.23
C ASN A 229 4.43 -13.25 -13.82
N ILE A 230 4.77 -14.26 -13.00
CA ILE A 230 5.23 -14.08 -11.62
C ILE A 230 6.47 -13.18 -11.55
N GLN A 231 7.43 -13.35 -12.45
CA GLN A 231 8.67 -12.56 -12.50
C GLN A 231 8.41 -11.09 -12.78
N GLU A 232 7.56 -10.80 -13.75
CA GLU A 232 7.18 -9.45 -14.17
C GLU A 232 6.35 -8.76 -13.09
N ALA A 233 5.38 -9.46 -12.54
CA ALA A 233 4.58 -9.01 -11.41
C ALA A 233 5.43 -8.67 -10.18
N ALA A 234 6.41 -9.53 -9.85
CA ALA A 234 7.34 -9.29 -8.74
C ALA A 234 8.24 -8.06 -9.00
N LEU A 235 8.68 -7.83 -10.23
CA LEU A 235 9.43 -6.62 -10.58
C LEU A 235 8.57 -5.38 -10.38
N LEU A 236 7.36 -5.33 -10.95
CA LEU A 236 6.47 -4.18 -10.83
C LEU A 236 6.10 -3.90 -9.37
N ALA A 237 5.72 -4.90 -8.59
CA ALA A 237 5.48 -4.72 -7.15
C ALA A 237 6.73 -4.20 -6.41
N GLY A 238 7.92 -4.59 -6.86
CA GLY A 238 9.18 -4.07 -6.34
C GLY A 238 9.40 -2.59 -6.61
N LEU A 239 8.99 -2.09 -7.78
CA LEU A 239 9.14 -0.69 -8.20
C LEU A 239 8.35 0.28 -7.34
N VAL A 240 7.20 -0.12 -6.81
CA VAL A 240 6.34 0.74 -5.98
C VAL A 240 7.09 1.33 -4.79
N LYS A 241 8.07 0.62 -4.24
CA LYS A 241 8.87 1.10 -3.10
C LYS A 241 9.73 2.31 -3.42
N GLY A 242 10.20 2.41 -4.65
CA GLY A 242 11.07 3.49 -5.10
C GLY A 242 11.36 3.37 -6.59
N PRO A 243 10.47 3.92 -7.43
CA PRO A 243 10.53 3.74 -8.89
C PRO A 243 11.85 4.17 -9.51
N THR A 244 12.48 5.22 -8.98
CA THR A 244 13.78 5.70 -9.47
C THR A 244 14.92 4.81 -8.99
N MET A 245 14.92 4.40 -7.71
CA MET A 245 15.99 3.60 -7.10
C MET A 245 16.05 2.19 -7.69
N TYR A 246 14.88 1.60 -7.96
CA TYR A 246 14.74 0.23 -8.46
C TYR A 246 14.42 0.18 -9.95
N SER A 247 14.62 1.28 -10.69
CA SER A 247 14.38 1.32 -12.14
C SER A 247 15.21 0.25 -12.86
N PRO A 248 14.61 -0.70 -13.58
CA PRO A 248 15.35 -1.74 -14.27
C PRO A 248 16.17 -1.20 -15.46
N ARG A 249 15.80 -0.02 -15.97
CA ARG A 249 16.54 0.66 -17.05
C ARG A 249 17.74 1.45 -16.54
N ARG A 250 17.65 2.02 -15.31
CA ARG A 250 18.72 2.87 -14.74
C ARG A 250 19.60 2.14 -13.75
N ASN A 251 19.02 1.24 -12.95
CA ASN A 251 19.66 0.54 -11.85
C ASN A 251 19.29 -0.96 -11.89
N PRO A 252 19.74 -1.71 -12.92
CA PRO A 252 19.32 -3.10 -13.14
C PRO A 252 19.67 -4.04 -11.98
N GLU A 253 20.80 -3.84 -11.32
CA GLU A 253 21.19 -4.65 -10.17
C GLU A 253 20.28 -4.43 -8.97
N ASN A 254 19.93 -3.16 -8.66
CA ASN A 254 18.99 -2.85 -7.61
C ASN A 254 17.58 -3.38 -7.93
N ALA A 255 17.18 -3.30 -9.19
CA ALA A 255 15.91 -3.86 -9.66
C ALA A 255 15.87 -5.38 -9.50
N LEU A 256 16.94 -6.08 -9.87
CA LEU A 256 17.08 -7.52 -9.70
C LEU A 256 17.01 -7.93 -8.23
N ALA A 257 17.80 -7.27 -7.39
CA ALA A 257 17.79 -7.52 -5.94
C ALA A 257 16.39 -7.27 -5.34
N ARG A 258 15.71 -6.19 -5.77
CA ARG A 258 14.37 -5.84 -5.29
C ARG A 258 13.31 -6.83 -5.76
N ARG A 259 13.34 -7.27 -7.02
CA ARG A 259 12.49 -8.33 -7.56
C ARG A 259 12.65 -9.62 -6.74
N ASN A 260 13.89 -10.03 -6.48
CA ASN A 260 14.17 -11.25 -5.73
C ASN A 260 13.67 -11.15 -4.29
N LEU A 261 13.76 -9.98 -3.65
CA LEU A 261 13.14 -9.73 -2.34
C LEU A 261 11.61 -9.90 -2.38
N VAL A 262 10.94 -9.45 -3.45
CA VAL A 262 9.50 -9.65 -3.62
C VAL A 262 9.18 -11.14 -3.74
N LEU A 263 9.94 -11.88 -4.54
CA LEU A 263 9.80 -13.34 -4.67
C LEU A 263 10.00 -14.06 -3.31
N ASP A 264 10.96 -13.63 -2.50
CA ASP A 264 11.15 -14.14 -1.14
C ASP A 264 9.93 -13.89 -0.25
N ARG A 265 9.31 -12.72 -0.38
CA ARG A 265 8.08 -12.38 0.35
C ARG A 265 6.89 -13.21 -0.12
N MET A 266 6.73 -13.41 -1.43
CA MET A 266 5.70 -14.28 -2.00
C MET A 266 5.85 -15.73 -1.53
N ALA A 267 7.08 -16.26 -1.48
CA ALA A 267 7.36 -17.59 -0.96
C ALA A 267 7.09 -17.69 0.57
N SER A 268 7.43 -16.64 1.32
CA SER A 268 7.18 -16.59 2.76
C SER A 268 5.69 -16.47 3.10
N ALA A 269 4.90 -15.85 2.23
CA ALA A 269 3.44 -15.75 2.33
C ALA A 269 2.72 -17.01 1.79
N GLY A 270 3.45 -17.96 1.18
CA GLY A 270 2.89 -19.19 0.62
C GLY A 270 2.22 -19.01 -0.76
N ALA A 271 2.37 -17.85 -1.41
CA ALA A 271 1.84 -17.60 -2.75
C ALA A 271 2.59 -18.39 -3.84
N ILE A 272 3.88 -18.64 -3.63
CA ILE A 272 4.72 -19.49 -4.48
C ILE A 272 5.52 -20.45 -3.64
N THR A 273 5.97 -21.54 -4.23
CA THR A 273 6.87 -22.50 -3.57
C THR A 273 8.31 -21.95 -3.54
N ARG A 274 9.13 -22.48 -2.62
CA ARG A 274 10.57 -22.15 -2.60
C ARG A 274 11.27 -22.52 -3.91
N HIS A 275 10.91 -23.65 -4.51
CA HIS A 275 11.45 -24.10 -5.79
C HIS A 275 11.12 -23.09 -6.92
N GLN A 276 9.87 -22.61 -7.01
CA GLN A 276 9.48 -21.58 -7.96
C GLN A 276 10.27 -20.29 -7.73
N ARG A 277 10.41 -19.87 -6.45
CA ARG A 277 11.21 -18.70 -6.08
C ARG A 277 12.65 -18.81 -6.56
N ASP A 278 13.32 -19.94 -6.30
CA ASP A 278 14.71 -20.17 -6.68
C ASP A 278 14.89 -20.18 -8.20
N SER A 279 14.01 -20.88 -8.90
CA SER A 279 14.02 -20.95 -10.37
C SER A 279 13.85 -19.57 -11.01
N ILE A 280 12.88 -18.76 -10.52
CA ILE A 280 12.59 -17.42 -11.06
C ILE A 280 13.70 -16.43 -10.67
N ALA A 281 14.25 -16.52 -9.45
CA ALA A 281 15.31 -15.63 -8.99
C ALA A 281 16.59 -15.73 -9.82
N ALA A 282 16.86 -16.90 -10.40
CA ALA A 282 18.01 -17.13 -11.29
C ALA A 282 17.85 -16.48 -12.68
N LEU A 283 16.62 -16.12 -13.08
CA LEU A 283 16.37 -15.54 -14.40
C LEU A 283 16.78 -14.04 -14.45
N PRO A 284 17.31 -13.57 -15.58
CA PRO A 284 17.55 -12.14 -15.78
C PRO A 284 16.22 -11.36 -15.88
N ILE A 285 16.28 -10.04 -15.69
CA ILE A 285 15.15 -9.16 -16.04
C ILE A 285 15.20 -8.91 -17.55
N LEU A 286 14.13 -9.29 -18.24
CA LEU A 286 13.94 -9.01 -19.65
C LEU A 286 12.88 -7.90 -19.77
N LEU A 287 13.24 -6.81 -20.43
CA LEU A 287 12.35 -5.69 -20.74
C LEU A 287 12.06 -5.72 -22.25
N ASN A 288 10.92 -5.16 -22.61
CA ASN A 288 10.56 -4.97 -24.01
C ASN A 288 10.78 -3.53 -24.44
#